data_e715b96ec21de1aeec43062605dc21e9
#
_entry.id   e715b96ec21de1aeec43062605dc21e9
#
_cell.length_a   1.000
_cell.length_b   1.000
_cell.length_c   1.000
_cell.angle_alpha   90.00
_cell.angle_beta   90.00
_cell.angle_gamma   90.00
#
_symmetry.space_group_name_H-M   'P 1'
#
loop_
_entity.id
_entity.type
_entity.pdbx_description
1 polymer ?
#
loop_
_entity_poly.entity_id
_entity_poly.type
_entity_poly.pdbx_seq_one_letter_code
_entity_poly.pdbx_strand_id
1 'polypeptide(L)'
;MKTLLCSESVEVLEALLRLIQVGVGGFGRSWTDIVDSSELWDAVAYVDINEEALKEAAAAHEMPKDRCFKDLESALASVEADAALIVVPPKVHMEIALQSLKAGLHVLIEKPLADTMENAKRIVSEADKRSLKLMVSQNYRFRRGARTVRRLIETGKVGNPSYAVVNFHKAPRFRGFRLRMDHPLLIDMAIHHFDTMRYIFNSDPSSIYCETWRPKWSWFKGDPCATVMIKMENGVRLTYVGSWVSLGWETTWDGDWRIECSEGGIHWNEKVKSKLRDSANEVTERFVPMPLEDRAYSLYEFAEAIRKDREPETSGQDNLKSLAMVFASLESAESGKSVSVNKYL
;
A
#
# COMPACT_ATOMS: atom_id res chain seq x y z
N MET A 1 15.77 -56.30 10.87
CA MET A 1 14.67 -55.97 9.98
C MET A 1 13.99 -54.73 10.57
N LYS A 2 14.43 -53.53 10.18
CA LYS A 2 13.82 -52.25 10.57
C LYS A 2 13.11 -51.69 9.35
N THR A 3 11.80 -51.73 9.39
CA THR A 3 10.93 -51.15 8.37
C THR A 3 10.97 -49.62 8.51
N LEU A 4 11.60 -48.97 7.57
CA LEU A 4 11.50 -47.52 7.38
C LEU A 4 10.09 -47.23 6.83
N LEU A 5 9.24 -46.64 7.64
CA LEU A 5 8.03 -45.96 7.18
C LEU A 5 8.45 -44.59 6.64
N CYS A 6 8.54 -44.50 5.33
CA CYS A 6 8.60 -43.23 4.61
C CYS A 6 7.18 -42.66 4.63
N SER A 7 6.93 -41.64 5.44
CA SER A 7 5.71 -40.83 5.32
C SER A 7 5.93 -39.85 4.18
N GLU A 8 5.50 -40.18 2.98
CA GLU A 8 5.28 -39.23 1.92
C GLU A 8 4.11 -38.33 2.36
N SER A 9 4.44 -37.11 2.79
CA SER A 9 3.47 -36.04 2.86
C SER A 9 3.07 -35.71 1.42
N VAL A 10 1.90 -36.17 1.00
CA VAL A 10 1.25 -35.69 -0.21
C VAL A 10 0.96 -34.21 0.03
N GLU A 11 1.78 -33.31 -0.50
CA GLU A 11 1.40 -31.90 -0.66
C GLU A 11 0.15 -31.90 -1.55
N VAL A 12 -0.99 -31.67 -0.94
CA VAL A 12 -2.21 -31.38 -1.69
C VAL A 12 -1.93 -30.03 -2.37
N LEU A 13 -1.68 -30.05 -3.66
CA LEU A 13 -1.62 -28.84 -4.47
C LEU A 13 -2.97 -28.14 -4.32
N GLU A 14 -3.01 -27.09 -3.49
CA GLU A 14 -4.19 -26.26 -3.36
C GLU A 14 -4.49 -25.60 -4.71
N ALA A 15 -5.76 -25.61 -5.12
CA ALA A 15 -6.19 -25.01 -6.37
C ALA A 15 -5.82 -23.51 -6.41
N LEU A 16 -5.45 -23.01 -7.58
CA LEU A 16 -5.21 -21.58 -7.78
C LEU A 16 -6.50 -20.82 -7.55
N LEU A 17 -6.39 -19.66 -6.91
CA LEU A 17 -7.49 -18.71 -6.77
C LEU A 17 -7.71 -17.98 -8.10
N ARG A 18 -8.96 -17.91 -8.55
CA ARG A 18 -9.34 -17.30 -9.83
C ARG A 18 -9.52 -15.80 -9.65
N LEU A 19 -8.82 -15.00 -10.48
CA LEU A 19 -8.74 -13.55 -10.36
C LEU A 19 -9.27 -12.85 -11.62
N ILE A 20 -10.18 -11.91 -11.45
CA ILE A 20 -10.51 -10.90 -12.47
C ILE A 20 -9.64 -9.68 -12.21
N GLN A 21 -8.81 -9.26 -13.17
CA GLN A 21 -8.10 -7.98 -13.05
C GLN A 21 -8.87 -6.88 -13.78
N VAL A 22 -9.24 -5.83 -13.04
CA VAL A 22 -9.92 -4.63 -13.56
C VAL A 22 -8.93 -3.48 -13.63
N GLY A 23 -8.66 -3.01 -14.85
CA GLY A 23 -7.58 -2.10 -15.18
C GLY A 23 -6.29 -2.85 -15.54
N VAL A 24 -6.00 -2.96 -16.82
CA VAL A 24 -4.79 -3.63 -17.34
C VAL A 24 -3.89 -2.67 -18.13
N GLY A 25 -4.33 -1.42 -18.33
CA GLY A 25 -3.53 -0.36 -18.91
C GLY A 25 -2.68 0.39 -17.89
N GLY A 26 -1.68 1.15 -18.36
CA GLY A 26 -0.85 2.01 -17.52
C GLY A 26 -0.21 1.26 -16.35
N PHE A 27 -0.58 1.63 -15.12
CA PHE A 27 -0.07 0.96 -13.92
C PHE A 27 -0.57 -0.48 -13.78
N GLY A 28 -1.78 -0.77 -14.28
CA GLY A 28 -2.37 -2.12 -14.26
C GLY A 28 -1.55 -3.14 -15.04
N ARG A 29 -0.82 -2.73 -16.09
CA ARG A 29 0.09 -3.61 -16.83
C ARG A 29 1.16 -4.25 -15.94
N SER A 30 1.73 -3.48 -15.02
CA SER A 30 2.71 -4.04 -14.08
C SER A 30 2.10 -4.98 -13.04
N TRP A 31 0.78 -4.99 -12.89
CA TRP A 31 0.08 -5.98 -12.09
C TRP A 31 -0.20 -7.27 -12.86
N THR A 32 -0.49 -7.19 -14.18
CA THR A 32 -0.63 -8.42 -14.98
C THR A 32 0.62 -9.28 -14.92
N ASP A 33 1.83 -8.66 -14.97
CA ASP A 33 3.11 -9.38 -14.82
C ASP A 33 3.25 -10.06 -13.44
N ILE A 34 2.79 -9.40 -12.37
CA ILE A 34 2.84 -9.94 -11.00
C ILE A 34 1.86 -11.10 -10.83
N VAL A 35 0.65 -10.98 -11.38
CA VAL A 35 -0.38 -12.04 -11.31
C VAL A 35 0.10 -13.27 -12.09
N ASP A 36 0.59 -13.07 -13.30
CA ASP A 36 1.10 -14.14 -14.17
C ASP A 36 2.28 -14.90 -13.54
N SER A 37 3.13 -14.20 -12.80
CA SER A 37 4.27 -14.79 -12.10
C SER A 37 3.90 -15.48 -10.78
N SER A 38 2.63 -15.47 -10.37
CA SER A 38 2.18 -15.99 -9.09
C SER A 38 1.79 -17.47 -9.18
N GLU A 39 2.28 -18.28 -8.25
CA GLU A 39 1.87 -19.68 -8.10
C GLU A 39 0.56 -19.85 -7.30
N LEU A 40 -0.10 -18.77 -6.91
CA LEU A 40 -1.32 -18.78 -6.11
C LEU A 40 -2.57 -18.31 -6.86
N TRP A 41 -2.39 -17.64 -8.00
CA TRP A 41 -3.45 -16.98 -8.73
C TRP A 41 -3.50 -17.40 -10.19
N ASP A 42 -4.73 -17.53 -10.69
CA ASP A 42 -5.05 -17.70 -12.10
C ASP A 42 -5.88 -16.51 -12.59
N ALA A 43 -5.33 -15.74 -13.53
CA ALA A 43 -6.04 -14.62 -14.15
C ALA A 43 -7.10 -15.16 -15.12
N VAL A 44 -8.35 -15.22 -14.72
CA VAL A 44 -9.44 -15.78 -15.54
C VAL A 44 -10.09 -14.76 -16.47
N ALA A 45 -9.92 -13.45 -16.22
CA ALA A 45 -10.39 -12.39 -17.11
C ALA A 45 -9.63 -11.08 -16.90
N TYR A 46 -9.53 -10.30 -17.99
CA TYR A 46 -9.09 -8.91 -18.00
C TYR A 46 -10.23 -7.97 -18.33
N VAL A 47 -10.32 -6.86 -17.60
CA VAL A 47 -11.33 -5.82 -17.78
C VAL A 47 -10.67 -4.46 -17.94
N ASP A 48 -10.92 -3.75 -19.04
CA ASP A 48 -10.48 -2.37 -19.24
C ASP A 48 -11.37 -1.68 -20.28
N ILE A 49 -11.69 -0.40 -20.09
CA ILE A 49 -12.45 0.39 -21.06
C ILE A 49 -11.63 0.68 -22.33
N ASN A 50 -10.30 0.56 -22.25
CA ASN A 50 -9.38 0.79 -23.35
C ASN A 50 -9.08 -0.53 -24.08
N GLU A 51 -9.62 -0.69 -25.28
CA GLU A 51 -9.42 -1.90 -26.10
C GLU A 51 -7.95 -2.18 -26.45
N GLU A 52 -7.13 -1.14 -26.61
CA GLU A 52 -5.72 -1.34 -26.92
C GLU A 52 -4.97 -1.89 -25.71
N ALA A 53 -5.27 -1.38 -24.50
CA ALA A 53 -4.73 -1.94 -23.27
C ALA A 53 -5.10 -3.42 -23.08
N LEU A 54 -6.36 -3.80 -23.39
CA LEU A 54 -6.80 -5.19 -23.37
C LEU A 54 -6.02 -6.06 -24.38
N LYS A 55 -5.84 -5.58 -25.61
CA LYS A 55 -5.09 -6.32 -26.64
C LYS A 55 -3.62 -6.51 -26.25
N GLU A 56 -2.98 -5.45 -25.72
CA GLU A 56 -1.60 -5.51 -25.27
C GLU A 56 -1.42 -6.48 -24.09
N ALA A 57 -2.30 -6.41 -23.09
CA ALA A 57 -2.26 -7.30 -21.93
C ALA A 57 -2.55 -8.76 -22.33
N ALA A 58 -3.57 -8.98 -23.17
CA ALA A 58 -3.91 -10.31 -23.66
C ALA A 58 -2.78 -10.95 -24.46
N ALA A 59 -2.11 -10.17 -25.31
CA ALA A 59 -0.98 -10.66 -26.08
C ALA A 59 0.26 -10.97 -25.22
N ALA A 60 0.48 -10.19 -24.15
CA ALA A 60 1.63 -10.37 -23.27
C ALA A 60 1.51 -11.63 -22.38
N HIS A 61 0.29 -12.02 -22.01
CA HIS A 61 0.01 -13.10 -21.06
C HIS A 61 -0.87 -14.22 -21.66
N GLU A 62 -0.94 -14.32 -22.99
CA GLU A 62 -1.68 -15.35 -23.71
C GLU A 62 -3.16 -15.48 -23.31
N MET A 63 -3.76 -14.39 -22.78
CA MET A 63 -5.16 -14.36 -22.36
C MET A 63 -6.09 -14.52 -23.57
N PRO A 64 -7.02 -15.48 -23.56
CA PRO A 64 -8.00 -15.66 -24.64
C PRO A 64 -8.86 -14.40 -24.83
N LYS A 65 -9.20 -14.09 -26.10
CA LYS A 65 -9.99 -12.88 -26.41
C LYS A 65 -11.39 -12.88 -25.80
N ASP A 66 -12.00 -14.02 -25.62
CA ASP A 66 -13.30 -14.20 -24.95
C ASP A 66 -13.23 -14.06 -23.42
N ARG A 67 -12.03 -13.83 -22.88
CA ARG A 67 -11.75 -13.48 -21.49
C ARG A 67 -11.37 -12.01 -21.31
N CYS A 68 -11.49 -11.19 -22.34
CA CYS A 68 -11.20 -9.75 -22.33
C CYS A 68 -12.50 -8.95 -22.47
N PHE A 69 -12.83 -8.16 -21.45
CA PHE A 69 -14.12 -7.46 -21.34
C PHE A 69 -13.92 -5.95 -21.21
N LYS A 70 -14.88 -5.16 -21.72
CA LYS A 70 -14.89 -3.70 -21.56
C LYS A 70 -15.43 -3.22 -20.22
N ASP A 71 -16.19 -4.06 -19.55
CA ASP A 71 -16.84 -3.78 -18.28
C ASP A 71 -16.88 -5.03 -17.39
N LEU A 72 -16.97 -4.79 -16.08
CA LEU A 72 -16.93 -5.84 -15.09
C LEU A 72 -18.21 -6.71 -15.11
N GLU A 73 -19.36 -6.15 -15.46
CA GLU A 73 -20.63 -6.89 -15.51
C GLU A 73 -20.57 -8.03 -16.53
N SER A 74 -20.06 -7.73 -17.72
CA SER A 74 -19.83 -8.74 -18.78
C SER A 74 -18.85 -9.83 -18.36
N ALA A 75 -17.78 -9.46 -17.62
CA ALA A 75 -16.83 -10.44 -17.09
C ALA A 75 -17.50 -11.36 -16.06
N LEU A 76 -18.22 -10.79 -15.10
CA LEU A 76 -18.93 -11.52 -14.04
C LEU A 76 -20.01 -12.48 -14.58
N ALA A 77 -20.62 -12.14 -15.72
CA ALA A 77 -21.59 -13.00 -16.39
C ALA A 77 -20.94 -14.15 -17.17
N SER A 78 -19.66 -14.07 -17.47
CA SER A 78 -18.95 -14.98 -18.40
C SER A 78 -17.95 -15.92 -17.73
N VAL A 79 -17.40 -15.53 -16.56
CA VAL A 79 -16.40 -16.33 -15.86
C VAL A 79 -16.73 -16.47 -14.38
N GLU A 80 -16.35 -17.60 -13.81
CA GLU A 80 -16.31 -17.78 -12.36
C GLU A 80 -14.98 -17.25 -11.82
N ALA A 81 -15.02 -16.51 -10.71
CA ALA A 81 -13.86 -15.97 -10.03
C ALA A 81 -14.04 -15.98 -8.52
N ASP A 82 -12.93 -15.96 -7.80
CA ASP A 82 -12.89 -15.92 -6.34
C ASP A 82 -12.57 -14.51 -5.84
N ALA A 83 -11.87 -13.71 -6.66
CA ALA A 83 -11.45 -12.36 -6.30
C ALA A 83 -11.37 -11.40 -7.50
N ALA A 84 -11.38 -10.11 -7.19
CA ALA A 84 -11.08 -9.03 -8.13
C ALA A 84 -9.85 -8.23 -7.66
N LEU A 85 -8.93 -7.97 -8.59
CA LEU A 85 -7.85 -7.00 -8.44
C LEU A 85 -8.22 -5.71 -9.16
N ILE A 86 -8.35 -4.61 -8.43
CA ILE A 86 -8.83 -3.33 -8.95
C ILE A 86 -7.67 -2.35 -9.08
N VAL A 87 -7.32 -1.99 -10.31
CA VAL A 87 -6.19 -1.10 -10.66
C VAL A 87 -6.67 -0.02 -11.64
N VAL A 88 -7.68 0.72 -11.23
CA VAL A 88 -8.30 1.81 -11.99
C VAL A 88 -8.08 3.17 -11.30
N PRO A 89 -8.45 4.31 -11.90
CA PRO A 89 -8.36 5.59 -11.18
C PRO A 89 -9.23 5.63 -9.92
N PRO A 90 -8.78 6.28 -8.81
CA PRO A 90 -9.47 6.27 -7.51
C PRO A 90 -10.93 6.70 -7.53
N LYS A 91 -11.32 7.57 -8.48
CA LYS A 91 -12.70 8.06 -8.63
C LYS A 91 -13.72 6.96 -8.95
N VAL A 92 -13.28 5.86 -9.54
CA VAL A 92 -14.17 4.71 -9.89
C VAL A 92 -13.95 3.51 -8.98
N HIS A 93 -13.06 3.61 -7.99
CA HIS A 93 -12.77 2.52 -7.04
C HIS A 93 -14.02 2.03 -6.34
N MET A 94 -14.85 2.95 -5.82
CA MET A 94 -16.07 2.59 -5.08
C MET A 94 -17.04 1.79 -5.94
N GLU A 95 -17.29 2.25 -7.16
CA GLU A 95 -18.25 1.59 -8.06
C GLU A 95 -17.82 0.14 -8.37
N ILE A 96 -16.58 -0.03 -8.80
CA ILE A 96 -16.02 -1.33 -9.18
C ILE A 96 -15.90 -2.26 -7.95
N ALA A 97 -15.44 -1.73 -6.80
CA ALA A 97 -15.35 -2.51 -5.57
C ALA A 97 -16.72 -2.99 -5.08
N LEU A 98 -17.74 -2.12 -5.07
CA LEU A 98 -19.09 -2.51 -4.68
C LEU A 98 -19.71 -3.53 -5.64
N GLN A 99 -19.44 -3.42 -6.95
CA GLN A 99 -19.89 -4.40 -7.93
C GLN A 99 -19.24 -5.76 -7.70
N SER A 100 -17.93 -5.80 -7.48
CA SER A 100 -17.18 -7.03 -7.17
C SER A 100 -17.67 -7.70 -5.88
N LEU A 101 -17.79 -6.92 -4.79
CA LEU A 101 -18.28 -7.41 -3.51
C LEU A 101 -19.72 -7.95 -3.59
N LYS A 102 -20.62 -7.27 -4.32
CA LYS A 102 -22.00 -7.74 -4.54
C LYS A 102 -22.07 -9.04 -5.33
N ALA A 103 -21.12 -9.28 -6.22
CA ALA A 103 -20.96 -10.53 -6.94
C ALA A 103 -20.33 -11.66 -6.09
N GLY A 104 -19.96 -11.40 -4.83
CA GLY A 104 -19.38 -12.39 -3.93
C GLY A 104 -17.86 -12.53 -4.05
N LEU A 105 -17.18 -11.62 -4.73
CA LEU A 105 -15.73 -11.65 -4.88
C LEU A 105 -15.02 -10.98 -3.71
N HIS A 106 -13.91 -11.59 -3.24
CA HIS A 106 -12.91 -10.89 -2.44
C HIS A 106 -12.27 -9.77 -3.26
N VAL A 107 -11.79 -8.71 -2.63
CA VAL A 107 -11.25 -7.54 -3.36
C VAL A 107 -9.86 -7.17 -2.87
N LEU A 108 -8.89 -7.15 -3.79
CA LEU A 108 -7.62 -6.43 -3.65
C LEU A 108 -7.69 -5.16 -4.50
N ILE A 109 -7.49 -4.00 -3.88
CA ILE A 109 -7.62 -2.70 -4.55
C ILE A 109 -6.35 -1.87 -4.40
N GLU A 110 -5.95 -1.19 -5.48
CA GLU A 110 -4.85 -0.21 -5.40
C GLU A 110 -5.18 0.97 -4.48
N LYS A 111 -4.13 1.52 -3.91
CA LYS A 111 -4.25 2.74 -3.10
C LYS A 111 -4.55 4.00 -3.97
N PRO A 112 -5.22 5.00 -3.41
CA PRO A 112 -5.96 4.99 -2.14
C PRO A 112 -7.22 4.14 -2.23
N LEU A 113 -7.71 3.61 -1.11
CA LEU A 113 -8.94 2.79 -1.08
C LEU A 113 -10.12 3.44 -1.83
N ALA A 114 -10.27 4.75 -1.68
CA ALA A 114 -11.23 5.55 -2.43
C ALA A 114 -10.80 7.03 -2.51
N ASP A 115 -11.50 7.80 -3.29
CA ASP A 115 -11.30 9.24 -3.48
C ASP A 115 -11.84 10.10 -2.31
N THR A 116 -12.75 9.54 -1.48
CA THR A 116 -13.28 10.19 -0.28
C THR A 116 -13.37 9.19 0.88
N MET A 117 -13.40 9.70 2.13
CA MET A 117 -13.60 8.86 3.31
C MET A 117 -14.98 8.21 3.32
N GLU A 118 -16.01 8.90 2.84
CA GLU A 118 -17.37 8.34 2.73
C GLU A 118 -17.39 7.12 1.80
N ASN A 119 -16.81 7.25 0.61
CA ASN A 119 -16.71 6.15 -0.35
C ASN A 119 -15.88 4.99 0.20
N ALA A 120 -14.78 5.27 0.89
CA ALA A 120 -13.96 4.24 1.54
C ALA A 120 -14.74 3.47 2.61
N LYS A 121 -15.48 4.18 3.49
CA LYS A 121 -16.34 3.55 4.51
C LYS A 121 -17.45 2.70 3.88
N ARG A 122 -18.03 3.12 2.77
CA ARG A 122 -19.04 2.35 2.04
C ARG A 122 -18.49 1.03 1.49
N ILE A 123 -17.28 1.05 0.92
CA ILE A 123 -16.61 -0.17 0.43
C ILE A 123 -16.36 -1.13 1.59
N VAL A 124 -15.78 -0.63 2.69
CA VAL A 124 -15.49 -1.43 3.89
C VAL A 124 -16.77 -2.05 4.46
N SER A 125 -17.82 -1.25 4.65
CA SER A 125 -19.10 -1.73 5.17
C SER A 125 -19.73 -2.82 4.28
N GLU A 126 -19.60 -2.72 2.96
CA GLU A 126 -20.11 -3.75 2.05
C GLU A 126 -19.30 -5.05 2.13
N ALA A 127 -17.97 -4.95 2.28
CA ALA A 127 -17.11 -6.12 2.48
C ALA A 127 -17.44 -6.84 3.79
N ASP A 128 -17.54 -6.09 4.90
CA ASP A 128 -17.88 -6.61 6.23
C ASP A 128 -19.25 -7.31 6.22
N LYS A 129 -20.27 -6.65 5.64
CA LYS A 129 -21.62 -7.20 5.53
C LYS A 129 -21.68 -8.55 4.81
N ARG A 130 -20.74 -8.79 3.90
CA ARG A 130 -20.67 -10.01 3.08
C ARG A 130 -19.64 -11.01 3.58
N SER A 131 -18.91 -10.69 4.64
CA SER A 131 -17.78 -11.49 5.14
C SER A 131 -16.72 -11.76 4.06
N LEU A 132 -16.50 -10.79 3.16
CA LEU A 132 -15.51 -10.87 2.10
C LEU A 132 -14.24 -10.14 2.51
N LYS A 133 -13.09 -10.66 2.09
CA LYS A 133 -11.81 -10.02 2.36
C LYS A 133 -11.66 -8.82 1.42
N LEU A 134 -11.40 -7.66 2.02
CA LEU A 134 -11.06 -6.42 1.34
C LEU A 134 -9.66 -6.02 1.77
N MET A 135 -8.72 -5.99 0.83
CA MET A 135 -7.34 -5.60 1.05
C MET A 135 -6.95 -4.42 0.18
N VAL A 136 -6.22 -3.46 0.75
CA VAL A 136 -5.65 -2.34 -0.01
C VAL A 136 -4.17 -2.58 -0.24
N SER A 137 -3.69 -2.36 -1.45
CA SER A 137 -2.28 -2.53 -1.81
C SER A 137 -1.40 -1.42 -1.21
N GLN A 138 -1.28 -1.42 0.12
CA GLN A 138 -0.31 -0.59 0.85
C GLN A 138 1.03 -1.32 0.94
N ASN A 139 1.63 -1.49 -0.20
CA ASN A 139 2.76 -2.36 -0.48
C ASN A 139 4.06 -2.00 0.25
N TYR A 140 4.24 -0.75 0.74
CA TYR A 140 5.47 -0.35 1.43
C TYR A 140 5.67 -1.03 2.78
N ARG A 141 4.60 -1.46 3.49
CA ARG A 141 4.73 -2.35 4.66
C ARG A 141 5.44 -3.66 4.32
N PHE A 142 5.30 -4.12 3.10
CA PHE A 142 5.83 -5.39 2.61
C PHE A 142 7.21 -5.26 1.98
N ARG A 143 7.97 -4.26 2.40
CA ARG A 143 9.39 -4.10 2.07
C ARG A 143 10.25 -4.54 3.23
N ARG A 144 11.35 -5.21 2.95
CA ARG A 144 12.27 -5.73 3.96
C ARG A 144 12.79 -4.64 4.90
N GLY A 145 13.00 -3.42 4.39
CA GLY A 145 13.41 -2.27 5.20
C GLY A 145 12.40 -1.97 6.31
N ALA A 146 11.12 -1.76 5.97
CA ALA A 146 10.05 -1.51 6.92
C ALA A 146 9.90 -2.63 7.96
N ARG A 147 9.93 -3.90 7.48
CA ARG A 147 9.88 -5.10 8.34
C ARG A 147 11.07 -5.15 9.33
N THR A 148 12.26 -4.80 8.87
CA THR A 148 13.47 -4.79 9.71
C THR A 148 13.43 -3.71 10.76
N VAL A 149 13.00 -2.49 10.40
CA VAL A 149 12.84 -1.38 11.34
C VAL A 149 11.82 -1.74 12.42
N ARG A 150 10.65 -2.26 12.05
CA ARG A 150 9.63 -2.71 13.00
C ARG A 150 10.18 -3.77 13.94
N ARG A 151 10.87 -4.80 13.43
CA ARG A 151 11.48 -5.86 14.25
C ARG A 151 12.49 -5.32 15.26
N LEU A 152 13.32 -4.34 14.88
CA LEU A 152 14.29 -3.71 15.81
C LEU A 152 13.59 -3.05 17.00
N ILE A 153 12.46 -2.39 16.76
CA ILE A 153 11.64 -1.76 17.80
C ILE A 153 10.96 -2.83 18.66
N GLU A 154 10.32 -3.82 18.05
CA GLU A 154 9.60 -4.90 18.75
C GLU A 154 10.51 -5.75 19.64
N THR A 155 11.75 -5.99 19.22
CA THR A 155 12.73 -6.74 20.03
C THR A 155 13.31 -5.94 21.18
N GLY A 156 13.03 -4.62 21.27
CA GLY A 156 13.57 -3.74 22.26
C GLY A 156 15.08 -3.45 22.13
N LYS A 157 15.73 -3.88 21.04
CA LYS A 157 17.17 -3.72 20.82
C LYS A 157 17.66 -2.28 20.97
N VAL A 158 16.84 -1.32 20.55
CA VAL A 158 17.14 0.12 20.60
C VAL A 158 16.33 0.86 21.67
N GLY A 159 15.55 0.13 22.48
CA GLY A 159 14.61 0.69 23.44
C GLY A 159 13.33 1.22 22.80
N ASN A 160 12.56 2.02 23.55
CA ASN A 160 11.27 2.54 23.12
C ASN A 160 11.44 3.76 22.22
N PRO A 161 10.75 3.82 21.05
CA PRO A 161 10.81 4.96 20.16
C PRO A 161 10.15 6.19 20.80
N SER A 162 10.73 7.36 20.59
CA SER A 162 10.24 8.64 21.08
C SER A 162 9.82 9.57 19.95
N TYR A 163 10.67 9.71 18.93
CA TYR A 163 10.35 10.51 17.77
C TYR A 163 11.08 9.99 16.50
N ALA A 164 10.55 10.39 15.35
CA ALA A 164 11.22 10.15 14.08
C ALA A 164 11.10 11.33 13.12
N VAL A 165 12.13 11.47 12.26
CA VAL A 165 12.13 12.38 11.12
C VAL A 165 12.19 11.53 9.85
N VAL A 166 11.31 11.82 8.90
CA VAL A 166 11.23 11.15 7.61
C VAL A 166 11.35 12.18 6.50
N ASN A 167 12.39 12.06 5.71
CA ASN A 167 12.61 12.91 4.53
C ASN A 167 12.34 12.12 3.26
N PHE A 168 11.57 12.72 2.36
CA PHE A 168 11.28 12.14 1.05
C PHE A 168 11.47 13.17 -0.05
N HIS A 169 12.44 12.94 -0.92
CA HIS A 169 12.84 13.85 -1.98
C HIS A 169 12.93 13.13 -3.31
N LYS A 170 12.04 13.46 -4.24
CA LYS A 170 12.00 12.93 -5.60
C LYS A 170 11.65 14.03 -6.60
N ALA A 171 11.98 13.80 -7.88
CA ALA A 171 11.65 14.71 -8.96
C ALA A 171 11.05 13.97 -10.19
N PRO A 172 10.00 13.13 -10.01
CA PRO A 172 9.44 12.36 -11.11
C PRO A 172 8.73 13.27 -12.11
N ARG A 173 8.94 13.01 -13.41
CA ARG A 173 8.26 13.70 -14.51
C ARG A 173 7.02 12.93 -14.92
N PHE A 174 6.03 12.87 -14.05
CA PHE A 174 4.75 12.24 -14.32
C PHE A 174 4.03 12.91 -15.50
N ARG A 175 3.07 12.19 -16.07
CA ARG A 175 2.13 12.67 -17.07
C ARG A 175 0.68 12.50 -16.56
N GLY A 176 -0.27 13.12 -17.26
CA GLY A 176 -1.68 12.91 -17.01
C GLY A 176 -2.22 13.64 -15.77
N PHE A 177 -3.10 12.96 -15.01
CA PHE A 177 -3.89 13.55 -13.94
C PHE A 177 -3.05 14.05 -12.74
N ARG A 178 -1.93 13.39 -12.44
CA ARG A 178 -1.05 13.75 -11.31
C ARG A 178 -0.56 15.20 -11.39
N LEU A 179 -0.30 15.70 -12.60
CA LEU A 179 0.15 17.08 -12.81
C LEU A 179 -0.93 18.12 -12.43
N ARG A 180 -2.20 17.71 -12.35
CA ARG A 180 -3.34 18.58 -12.07
C ARG A 180 -3.93 18.43 -10.67
N MET A 181 -3.38 17.52 -9.86
CA MET A 181 -3.78 17.35 -8.45
C MET A 181 -3.41 18.59 -7.64
N ASP A 182 -4.23 18.97 -6.67
CA ASP A 182 -3.97 20.12 -5.81
C ASP A 182 -2.85 19.80 -4.79
N HIS A 183 -2.82 18.61 -4.22
CA HIS A 183 -1.78 18.15 -3.28
C HIS A 183 -1.22 16.77 -3.70
N PRO A 184 -0.48 16.69 -4.84
CA PRO A 184 -0.07 15.41 -5.42
C PRO A 184 0.81 14.57 -4.49
N LEU A 185 1.70 15.20 -3.71
CA LEU A 185 2.55 14.48 -2.76
C LEU A 185 1.72 13.79 -1.67
N LEU A 186 0.79 14.51 -1.03
CA LEU A 186 0.00 13.97 0.08
C LEU A 186 -0.90 12.83 -0.37
N ILE A 187 -1.60 13.01 -1.49
CA ILE A 187 -2.64 12.07 -1.94
C ILE A 187 -2.04 10.82 -2.58
N ASP A 188 -0.98 10.96 -3.39
CA ASP A 188 -0.47 9.85 -4.18
C ASP A 188 0.74 9.15 -3.55
N MET A 189 1.57 9.88 -2.78
CA MET A 189 2.82 9.34 -2.22
C MET A 189 2.85 9.24 -0.70
N ALA A 190 2.51 10.31 0.02
CA ALA A 190 2.65 10.33 1.47
C ALA A 190 1.79 9.27 2.16
N ILE A 191 0.69 8.84 1.54
CA ILE A 191 -0.16 7.75 2.03
C ILE A 191 0.64 6.46 2.28
N HIS A 192 1.65 6.16 1.45
CA HIS A 192 2.52 5.01 1.67
C HIS A 192 3.40 5.18 2.92
N HIS A 193 3.98 6.37 3.10
CA HIS A 193 4.81 6.65 4.27
C HIS A 193 3.96 6.73 5.55
N PHE A 194 2.77 7.29 5.50
CA PHE A 194 1.83 7.35 6.63
C PHE A 194 1.42 5.94 7.07
N ASP A 195 1.11 5.08 6.13
CA ASP A 195 0.83 3.68 6.39
C ASP A 195 2.03 2.95 7.00
N THR A 196 3.23 3.18 6.45
CA THR A 196 4.49 2.63 6.97
C THR A 196 4.79 3.13 8.39
N MET A 197 4.48 4.39 8.71
CA MET A 197 4.60 4.93 10.07
C MET A 197 3.70 4.18 11.04
N ARG A 198 2.42 4.00 10.71
CA ARG A 198 1.48 3.23 11.53
C ARG A 198 2.00 1.81 11.76
N TYR A 199 2.48 1.17 10.70
CA TYR A 199 3.04 -0.16 10.75
C TYR A 199 4.29 -0.25 11.66
N ILE A 200 5.29 0.60 11.44
CA ILE A 200 6.57 0.58 12.18
C ILE A 200 6.36 0.83 13.67
N PHE A 201 5.56 1.84 14.03
CA PHE A 201 5.35 2.23 15.43
C PHE A 201 4.21 1.49 16.12
N ASN A 202 3.53 0.59 15.39
CA ASN A 202 2.37 -0.17 15.88
C ASN A 202 1.38 0.72 16.65
N SER A 203 1.04 1.87 16.07
CA SER A 203 0.19 2.89 16.69
C SER A 203 -0.54 3.69 15.64
N ASP A 204 -1.72 4.17 15.98
CA ASP A 204 -2.51 5.03 15.13
C ASP A 204 -2.23 6.51 15.43
N PRO A 205 -2.43 7.42 14.47
CA PRO A 205 -2.24 8.84 14.67
C PRO A 205 -3.41 9.46 15.42
N SER A 206 -3.11 10.34 16.39
CA SER A 206 -4.13 11.10 17.12
C SER A 206 -4.39 12.48 16.51
N SER A 207 -3.35 13.19 16.07
CA SER A 207 -3.48 14.51 15.46
C SER A 207 -2.37 14.81 14.47
N ILE A 208 -2.67 15.66 13.48
CA ILE A 208 -1.78 16.08 12.41
C ILE A 208 -1.82 17.58 12.24
N TYR A 209 -0.63 18.20 12.06
CA TYR A 209 -0.45 19.56 11.55
C TYR A 209 0.34 19.46 10.23
N CYS A 210 -0.13 20.16 9.19
CA CYS A 210 0.45 20.09 7.86
C CYS A 210 0.52 21.45 7.22
N GLU A 211 1.63 21.70 6.53
CA GLU A 211 1.79 22.81 5.59
C GLU A 211 2.19 22.26 4.22
N THR A 212 1.62 22.84 3.17
CA THR A 212 1.96 22.51 1.78
C THR A 212 2.40 23.75 1.03
N TRP A 213 3.24 23.58 0.02
CA TRP A 213 3.67 24.70 -0.83
C TRP A 213 4.12 24.23 -2.21
N ARG A 214 4.14 25.19 -3.14
CA ARG A 214 4.61 25.01 -4.51
C ARG A 214 5.82 25.91 -4.81
N PRO A 215 7.04 25.35 -4.94
CA PRO A 215 8.20 26.11 -5.41
C PRO A 215 8.00 26.68 -6.83
N LYS A 216 8.64 27.81 -7.13
CA LYS A 216 8.51 28.47 -8.44
C LYS A 216 8.92 27.59 -9.63
N TRP A 217 9.81 26.63 -9.43
CA TRP A 217 10.28 25.70 -10.47
C TRP A 217 9.41 24.44 -10.61
N SER A 218 8.31 24.35 -9.88
CA SER A 218 7.41 23.20 -9.93
C SER A 218 6.70 23.08 -11.27
N TRP A 219 6.60 21.86 -11.78
CA TRP A 219 5.80 21.49 -12.95
C TRP A 219 4.40 20.97 -12.60
N PHE A 220 4.08 20.83 -11.32
CA PHE A 220 2.73 20.51 -10.87
C PHE A 220 1.88 21.77 -10.76
N LYS A 221 0.56 21.61 -10.97
CA LYS A 221 -0.40 22.70 -10.80
C LYS A 221 -0.56 23.08 -9.32
N GLY A 222 -0.71 22.08 -8.46
CA GLY A 222 -0.87 22.25 -7.03
C GLY A 222 0.44 22.16 -6.24
N ASP A 223 0.34 21.86 -4.95
CA ASP A 223 1.45 21.85 -3.99
C ASP A 223 2.13 20.48 -3.92
N PRO A 224 3.33 20.29 -4.53
CA PRO A 224 4.05 19.03 -4.53
C PRO A 224 5.00 18.87 -3.34
N CYS A 225 4.98 19.80 -2.40
CA CYS A 225 5.80 19.76 -1.19
C CYS A 225 4.92 19.85 0.05
N ALA A 226 5.34 19.15 1.12
CA ALA A 226 4.65 19.20 2.40
C ALA A 226 5.61 19.02 3.57
N THR A 227 5.29 19.65 4.69
CA THR A 227 5.80 19.32 6.02
C THR A 227 4.62 18.89 6.88
N VAL A 228 4.73 17.72 7.52
CA VAL A 228 3.67 17.14 8.33
C VAL A 228 4.22 16.74 9.69
N MET A 229 3.61 17.28 10.76
CA MET A 229 3.87 16.86 12.14
C MET A 229 2.73 15.97 12.61
N ILE A 230 3.07 14.79 13.13
CA ILE A 230 2.12 13.76 13.52
C ILE A 230 2.33 13.39 14.98
N LYS A 231 1.26 13.37 15.74
CA LYS A 231 1.23 12.80 17.09
C LYS A 231 0.58 11.43 17.02
N MET A 232 1.31 10.38 17.42
CA MET A 232 0.79 9.03 17.55
C MET A 232 0.12 8.83 18.92
N GLU A 233 -0.81 7.89 19.03
CA GLU A 233 -1.54 7.59 20.28
C GLU A 233 -0.60 7.06 21.37
N ASN A 234 0.42 6.26 21.00
CA ASN A 234 1.45 5.77 21.93
C ASN A 234 2.47 6.85 22.37
N GLY A 235 2.28 8.09 21.95
CA GLY A 235 3.12 9.21 22.36
C GLY A 235 4.26 9.55 21.41
N VAL A 236 4.59 8.71 20.44
CA VAL A 236 5.64 8.99 19.42
C VAL A 236 5.29 10.25 18.62
N ARG A 237 6.30 11.05 18.30
CA ARG A 237 6.21 12.24 17.47
C ARG A 237 6.91 12.00 16.14
N LEU A 238 6.25 12.35 15.04
CA LEU A 238 6.81 12.19 13.71
C LEU A 238 6.82 13.52 12.98
N THR A 239 7.89 13.78 12.26
CA THR A 239 8.00 14.87 11.30
C THR A 239 8.29 14.28 9.93
N TYR A 240 7.44 14.58 8.97
CA TYR A 240 7.61 14.20 7.58
C TYR A 240 7.86 15.45 6.74
N VAL A 241 8.92 15.43 5.94
CA VAL A 241 9.21 16.46 4.96
C VAL A 241 9.29 15.79 3.60
N GLY A 242 8.39 16.17 2.69
CA GLY A 242 8.32 15.55 1.38
C GLY A 242 8.32 16.53 0.23
N SER A 243 8.93 16.14 -0.88
CA SER A 243 8.93 16.93 -2.13
C SER A 243 8.95 16.02 -3.35
N TRP A 244 8.12 16.35 -4.34
CA TRP A 244 8.15 15.77 -5.69
C TRP A 244 8.80 16.67 -6.73
N VAL A 245 9.52 17.69 -6.29
CA VAL A 245 10.24 18.62 -7.15
C VAL A 245 11.65 18.91 -6.64
N SER A 246 12.29 17.94 -6.02
CA SER A 246 13.66 18.02 -5.48
C SER A 246 14.68 17.86 -6.60
N LEU A 247 15.26 18.96 -7.08
CA LEU A 247 16.21 18.96 -8.19
C LEU A 247 17.65 18.57 -7.78
N GLY A 248 17.92 18.52 -6.48
CA GLY A 248 19.23 18.15 -5.93
C GLY A 248 19.33 16.65 -5.63
N TRP A 249 19.59 16.34 -4.36
CA TRP A 249 19.67 14.95 -3.93
C TRP A 249 18.30 14.32 -3.74
N GLU A 250 18.15 13.11 -4.25
CA GLU A 250 16.96 12.29 -4.06
C GLU A 250 17.18 11.27 -2.93
N THR A 251 16.10 10.91 -2.25
CA THR A 251 16.03 9.75 -1.36
C THR A 251 15.66 8.48 -2.13
N THR A 252 15.64 7.33 -1.47
CA THR A 252 14.92 6.16 -1.98
C THR A 252 13.41 6.43 -2.02
N TRP A 253 12.64 5.55 -2.63
CA TRP A 253 11.17 5.63 -2.57
C TRP A 253 10.62 5.38 -1.16
N ASP A 254 11.37 4.69 -0.30
CA ASP A 254 11.02 4.53 1.13
C ASP A 254 11.26 5.81 1.93
N GLY A 255 12.05 6.73 1.42
CA GLY A 255 12.51 7.91 2.14
C GLY A 255 13.82 7.69 2.90
N ASP A 256 14.21 8.68 3.69
CA ASP A 256 15.30 8.64 4.66
C ASP A 256 14.71 8.84 6.05
N TRP A 257 14.85 7.83 6.91
CA TRP A 257 14.23 7.75 8.23
C TRP A 257 15.28 7.82 9.32
N ARG A 258 15.11 8.74 10.24
CA ARG A 258 15.85 8.79 11.49
C ARG A 258 14.89 8.60 12.66
N ILE A 259 15.09 7.54 13.42
CA ILE A 259 14.24 7.16 14.55
C ILE A 259 15.09 7.18 15.83
N GLU A 260 14.67 7.94 16.81
CA GLU A 260 15.34 8.06 18.11
C GLU A 260 14.55 7.28 19.16
N CYS A 261 15.28 6.42 19.88
CA CYS A 261 14.76 5.51 20.89
C CYS A 261 15.51 5.68 22.21
N SER A 262 14.98 5.14 23.32
CA SER A 262 15.54 5.33 24.66
C SER A 262 16.96 4.76 24.85
N GLU A 263 17.34 3.73 24.10
CA GLU A 263 18.64 3.06 24.19
C GLU A 263 19.51 3.21 22.94
N GLY A 264 19.04 3.99 21.96
CA GLY A 264 19.77 4.21 20.72
C GLY A 264 18.91 4.79 19.61
N GLY A 265 19.34 4.60 18.36
CA GLY A 265 18.61 5.08 17.19
C GLY A 265 18.69 4.14 16.02
N ILE A 266 17.78 4.37 15.07
CA ILE A 266 17.74 3.68 13.77
C ILE A 266 17.85 4.71 12.66
N HIS A 267 18.69 4.43 11.67
CA HIS A 267 18.73 5.14 10.41
C HIS A 267 18.38 4.18 9.27
N TRP A 268 17.32 4.50 8.54
CA TRP A 268 16.88 3.71 7.40
C TRP A 268 16.75 4.57 6.15
N ASN A 269 17.53 4.18 5.14
CA ASN A 269 17.41 4.65 3.75
C ASN A 269 17.51 3.44 2.79
N GLU A 270 18.66 3.23 2.11
CA GLU A 270 18.90 1.99 1.35
C GLU A 270 19.18 0.79 2.29
N LYS A 271 19.78 1.08 3.44
CA LYS A 271 20.14 0.10 4.48
C LYS A 271 19.49 0.49 5.79
N VAL A 272 19.19 -0.49 6.62
CA VAL A 272 18.78 -0.27 8.00
C VAL A 272 20.02 -0.35 8.87
N LYS A 273 20.28 0.70 9.62
CA LYS A 273 21.38 0.78 10.57
C LYS A 273 20.85 1.06 11.97
N SER A 274 21.45 0.47 12.98
CA SER A 274 21.20 0.79 14.38
C SER A 274 22.48 1.26 15.06
N LYS A 275 22.32 2.15 16.05
CA LYS A 275 23.41 2.57 16.93
C LYS A 275 22.90 2.64 18.35
N LEU A 276 23.52 1.92 19.27
CA LEU A 276 23.19 1.98 20.69
C LEU A 276 23.87 3.19 21.35
N ARG A 277 23.25 3.73 22.41
CA ARG A 277 23.70 4.90 23.15
C ARG A 277 25.16 4.79 23.62
N ASP A 278 25.51 3.63 24.17
CA ASP A 278 26.84 3.40 24.75
C ASP A 278 27.84 2.77 23.75
N SER A 279 27.49 2.70 22.46
CA SER A 279 28.34 2.16 21.41
C SER A 279 28.90 3.26 20.52
N ALA A 280 30.22 3.24 20.30
CA ALA A 280 30.85 4.09 19.28
C ALA A 280 30.49 3.67 17.85
N ASN A 281 30.14 2.39 17.64
CA ASN A 281 29.92 1.80 16.34
C ASN A 281 28.44 1.72 15.96
N GLU A 282 28.12 1.97 14.70
CA GLU A 282 26.85 1.61 14.10
C GLU A 282 26.87 0.17 13.58
N VAL A 283 25.71 -0.47 13.54
CA VAL A 283 25.53 -1.81 13.00
C VAL A 283 24.62 -1.72 11.78
N THR A 284 25.04 -2.25 10.64
CA THR A 284 24.16 -2.49 9.51
C THR A 284 23.39 -3.76 9.76
N GLU A 285 22.06 -3.63 9.86
CA GLU A 285 21.18 -4.73 10.19
C GLU A 285 20.93 -5.61 8.96
N ARG A 286 20.80 -6.92 9.20
CA ARG A 286 20.33 -7.84 8.17
C ARG A 286 18.83 -7.64 7.96
N PHE A 287 18.42 -7.54 6.72
CA PHE A 287 16.98 -7.50 6.40
C PHE A 287 16.26 -8.77 6.85
N VAL A 288 15.05 -8.59 7.34
CA VAL A 288 14.14 -9.71 7.63
C VAL A 288 13.93 -10.51 6.35
N PRO A 289 14.13 -11.84 6.38
CA PRO A 289 13.84 -12.68 5.22
C PRO A 289 12.34 -12.65 4.92
N MET A 290 12.01 -12.49 3.65
CA MET A 290 10.64 -12.51 3.14
C MET A 290 10.61 -13.31 1.83
N PRO A 291 9.56 -14.10 1.57
CA PRO A 291 9.45 -14.87 0.32
C PRO A 291 9.31 -13.95 -0.89
N LEU A 292 8.59 -12.84 -0.74
CA LEU A 292 8.31 -11.83 -1.74
C LEU A 292 8.39 -10.45 -1.09
N GLU A 293 8.38 -9.38 -1.90
CA GLU A 293 8.33 -7.99 -1.43
C GLU A 293 7.33 -7.16 -2.23
N ASP A 294 6.98 -6.00 -1.66
CA ASP A 294 6.19 -4.99 -2.36
C ASP A 294 4.82 -5.53 -2.81
N ARG A 295 4.40 -5.27 -4.04
CA ARG A 295 3.11 -5.69 -4.60
C ARG A 295 2.99 -7.22 -4.77
N ALA A 296 4.08 -7.89 -5.07
CA ALA A 296 4.08 -9.34 -5.14
C ALA A 296 3.75 -9.96 -3.76
N TYR A 297 4.26 -9.35 -2.67
CA TYR A 297 3.86 -9.77 -1.33
C TYR A 297 2.40 -9.38 -1.03
N SER A 298 1.90 -8.23 -1.50
CA SER A 298 0.48 -7.88 -1.35
C SER A 298 -0.43 -8.93 -1.97
N LEU A 299 -0.09 -9.41 -3.17
CA LEU A 299 -0.85 -10.46 -3.84
C LEU A 299 -0.77 -11.80 -3.10
N TYR A 300 0.40 -12.16 -2.59
CA TYR A 300 0.62 -13.33 -1.74
C TYR A 300 -0.19 -13.26 -0.43
N GLU A 301 -0.09 -12.14 0.29
CA GLU A 301 -0.81 -11.90 1.55
C GLU A 301 -2.33 -11.98 1.37
N PHE A 302 -2.83 -11.49 0.23
CA PHE A 302 -4.25 -11.54 -0.09
C PHE A 302 -4.73 -12.99 -0.28
N ALA A 303 -3.99 -13.82 -1.01
CA ALA A 303 -4.29 -15.24 -1.16
C ALA A 303 -4.29 -15.97 0.18
N GLU A 304 -3.24 -15.74 0.99
CA GLU A 304 -3.11 -16.32 2.33
C GLU A 304 -4.25 -15.90 3.28
N ALA A 305 -4.70 -14.65 3.19
CA ALA A 305 -5.83 -14.16 3.98
C ALA A 305 -7.14 -14.86 3.59
N ILE A 306 -7.37 -15.07 2.29
CA ILE A 306 -8.55 -15.80 1.78
C ILE A 306 -8.50 -17.27 2.22
N ARG A 307 -7.39 -17.97 1.93
CA ARG A 307 -7.23 -19.41 2.23
C ARG A 307 -7.34 -19.73 3.71
N LYS A 308 -6.79 -18.85 4.55
CA LYS A 308 -6.79 -19.03 6.02
C LYS A 308 -7.99 -18.38 6.71
N ASP A 309 -8.92 -17.83 5.96
CA ASP A 309 -10.09 -17.09 6.44
C ASP A 309 -9.76 -16.09 7.56
N ARG A 310 -8.67 -15.31 7.37
CA ARG A 310 -8.25 -14.26 8.30
C ARG A 310 -8.27 -12.88 7.65
N GLU A 311 -8.26 -11.84 8.48
CA GLU A 311 -8.07 -10.48 7.98
C GLU A 311 -6.67 -10.30 7.35
N PRO A 312 -6.60 -9.65 6.16
CA PRO A 312 -5.32 -9.27 5.57
C PRO A 312 -4.66 -8.14 6.37
N GLU A 313 -3.33 -8.07 6.35
CA GLU A 313 -2.57 -7.05 7.11
C GLU A 313 -2.94 -5.61 6.74
N THR A 314 -3.29 -5.37 5.48
CA THR A 314 -3.75 -4.06 4.99
C THR A 314 -5.23 -4.12 4.62
N SER A 315 -6.05 -4.64 5.54
CA SER A 315 -7.50 -4.73 5.34
C SER A 315 -8.10 -3.34 5.07
N GLY A 316 -9.26 -3.32 4.44
CA GLY A 316 -9.98 -2.07 4.21
C GLY A 316 -10.20 -1.29 5.51
N GLN A 317 -10.55 -1.98 6.60
CA GLN A 317 -10.76 -1.38 7.92
C GLN A 317 -9.48 -0.75 8.48
N ASP A 318 -8.33 -1.44 8.39
CA ASP A 318 -7.03 -0.88 8.79
C ASP A 318 -6.66 0.34 7.94
N ASN A 319 -6.90 0.25 6.63
CA ASN A 319 -6.52 1.30 5.68
C ASN A 319 -7.31 2.60 5.83
N LEU A 320 -8.54 2.56 6.36
CA LEU A 320 -9.28 3.79 6.69
C LEU A 320 -8.44 4.75 7.52
N LYS A 321 -7.62 4.24 8.44
CA LYS A 321 -6.75 5.04 9.31
C LYS A 321 -5.61 5.71 8.54
N SER A 322 -4.99 5.00 7.57
CA SER A 322 -3.96 5.58 6.69
C SER A 322 -4.55 6.63 5.76
N LEU A 323 -5.74 6.38 5.23
CA LEU A 323 -6.47 7.35 4.40
C LEU A 323 -6.91 8.58 5.21
N ALA A 324 -7.36 8.40 6.45
CA ALA A 324 -7.70 9.48 7.36
C ALA A 324 -6.53 10.43 7.64
N MET A 325 -5.28 9.92 7.69
CA MET A 325 -4.09 10.78 7.79
C MET A 325 -3.95 11.72 6.59
N VAL A 326 -4.23 11.25 5.39
CA VAL A 326 -4.19 12.09 4.19
C VAL A 326 -5.24 13.21 4.29
N PHE A 327 -6.50 12.88 4.60
CA PHE A 327 -7.56 13.88 4.71
C PHE A 327 -7.34 14.87 5.86
N ALA A 328 -6.85 14.39 7.02
CA ALA A 328 -6.46 15.27 8.11
C ALA A 328 -5.30 16.22 7.73
N SER A 329 -4.35 15.75 6.92
CA SER A 329 -3.26 16.58 6.40
C SER A 329 -3.78 17.66 5.44
N LEU A 330 -4.70 17.30 4.55
CA LEU A 330 -5.32 18.25 3.61
C LEU A 330 -6.11 19.34 4.36
N GLU A 331 -6.97 18.95 5.31
CA GLU A 331 -7.71 19.92 6.13
C GLU A 331 -6.77 20.80 6.97
N SER A 332 -5.70 20.24 7.50
CA SER A 332 -4.71 20.99 8.25
C SER A 332 -4.00 22.04 7.37
N ALA A 333 -3.60 21.65 6.16
CA ALA A 333 -2.98 22.57 5.21
C ALA A 333 -3.91 23.74 4.80
N GLU A 334 -5.20 23.44 4.64
CA GLU A 334 -6.21 24.46 4.29
C GLU A 334 -6.54 25.39 5.48
N SER A 335 -6.68 24.82 6.69
CA SER A 335 -7.12 25.56 7.87
C SER A 335 -5.99 26.23 8.65
N GLY A 336 -4.73 25.81 8.45
CA GLY A 336 -3.58 26.23 9.26
C GLY A 336 -3.63 25.76 10.73
N LYS A 337 -4.41 24.71 11.01
CA LYS A 337 -4.64 24.20 12.37
C LYS A 337 -4.30 22.72 12.47
N SER A 338 -3.98 22.27 13.69
CA SER A 338 -3.88 20.83 13.98
C SER A 338 -5.28 20.20 13.90
N VAL A 339 -5.36 19.03 13.24
CA VAL A 339 -6.59 18.29 12.99
C VAL A 339 -6.52 16.93 13.71
N SER A 340 -7.59 16.55 14.41
CA SER A 340 -7.76 15.22 14.99
C SER A 340 -8.05 14.21 13.87
N VAL A 341 -7.29 13.11 13.81
CA VAL A 341 -7.50 12.08 12.79
C VAL A 341 -8.79 11.30 13.05
N ASN A 342 -9.18 11.13 14.30
CA ASN A 342 -10.43 10.46 14.70
C ASN A 342 -11.70 11.13 14.16
N LYS A 343 -11.61 12.40 13.70
CA LYS A 343 -12.70 13.07 13.01
C LYS A 343 -13.15 12.34 11.74
N TYR A 344 -12.23 11.62 11.11
CA TYR A 344 -12.46 10.92 9.85
C TYR A 344 -12.84 9.44 10.04
N LEU A 345 -12.57 8.87 11.20
CA LEU A 345 -12.90 7.49 11.56
C LEU A 345 -14.29 7.39 12.20
#